data_f523ebfcad73ede6dbda1e92375266ab
#
_entry.id   f523ebfcad73ede6dbda1e92375266ab
#
_cell.length_a   1.000
_cell.length_b   1.000
_cell.length_c   1.000
_cell.angle_alpha   90.00
_cell.angle_beta   90.00
_cell.angle_gamma   90.00
#
_symmetry.space_group_name_H-M   'P 1'
#
loop_
_entity.id
_entity.type
_entity.pdbx_description
1 polymer ?
#
loop_
_entity_poly.entity_id
_entity_poly.type
_entity_poly.pdbx_seq_one_letter_code
_entity_poly.pdbx_strand_id
1 'polypeptide(L)'
;MSIKAKIAAGAATFAVVGGGLGMAGALTASAATPPCSGDCAQLFSQKYGPRYVTDVYQAKAKAGQPVILFQTSNSDPAEDFSLAFLGTVHSFYRNHGLVSAQFDHTYGGDQTVEIQYAPYGLDSNFCLSTLSGVTPQGGSKVMLEPCGQYANSLFAADIDNGVRDGRSVLGFDVPLINGATVSFSNPLVLNYPAGNPTDMPRPQLNVQPEKTYSGGTTFDNQEWGVQGSPVHGTPPPPP
;
A
#
# COMPACT_ATOMS: atom_id res chain seq x y z
N MET A 1 14.50 14.76 -24.25
CA MET A 1 15.77 14.16 -23.75
C MET A 1 15.38 13.26 -22.58
N SER A 2 15.30 11.95 -22.82
CA SER A 2 14.75 10.98 -21.84
C SER A 2 15.90 10.44 -21.00
N ILE A 3 15.88 10.72 -19.70
CA ILE A 3 16.86 10.18 -18.75
C ILE A 3 16.23 8.89 -18.16
N LYS A 4 16.65 7.74 -18.67
CA LYS A 4 16.30 6.44 -18.07
C LYS A 4 17.20 6.20 -16.86
N ALA A 5 16.68 6.37 -15.65
CA ALA A 5 17.34 5.91 -14.43
C ALA A 5 17.20 4.38 -14.35
N LYS A 6 18.32 3.67 -14.41
CA LYS A 6 18.39 2.22 -14.18
C LYS A 6 18.49 1.97 -12.68
N ILE A 7 17.44 1.46 -12.08
CA ILE A 7 17.51 0.89 -10.72
C ILE A 7 17.94 -0.57 -10.87
N ALA A 8 19.09 -0.91 -10.30
CA ALA A 8 19.63 -2.28 -10.30
C ALA A 8 18.91 -3.12 -9.24
N ALA A 9 18.14 -4.10 -9.68
CA ALA A 9 17.57 -5.12 -8.81
C ALA A 9 18.66 -6.15 -8.48
N GLY A 10 19.05 -6.21 -7.20
CA GLY A 10 19.94 -7.25 -6.69
C GLY A 10 19.16 -8.54 -6.43
N ALA A 11 19.36 -9.57 -7.26
CA ALA A 11 18.83 -10.90 -7.02
C ALA A 11 19.78 -11.67 -6.08
N ALA A 12 19.30 -12.02 -4.89
CA ALA A 12 19.98 -12.94 -3.99
C ALA A 12 19.58 -14.38 -4.33
N THR A 13 20.51 -15.15 -4.89
CA THR A 13 20.34 -16.57 -5.20
C THR A 13 20.68 -17.39 -3.94
N PHE A 14 19.71 -18.11 -3.39
CA PHE A 14 19.96 -19.13 -2.38
C PHE A 14 20.04 -20.50 -3.04
N ALA A 15 21.20 -21.15 -2.95
CA ALA A 15 21.43 -22.52 -3.34
C ALA A 15 20.90 -23.47 -2.26
N VAL A 16 19.96 -24.35 -2.65
CA VAL A 16 19.51 -25.46 -1.80
C VAL A 16 20.31 -26.69 -2.19
N VAL A 17 21.10 -27.21 -1.25
CA VAL A 17 21.75 -28.53 -1.36
C VAL A 17 20.81 -29.58 -0.76
N GLY A 18 20.48 -30.58 -1.57
CA GLY A 18 19.54 -31.63 -1.21
C GLY A 18 20.16 -32.73 -0.33
N GLY A 19 19.31 -33.44 0.40
CA GLY A 19 19.64 -34.67 1.12
C GLY A 19 18.42 -35.23 1.84
N GLY A 20 17.99 -36.42 1.41
CA GLY A 20 16.73 -37.07 1.55
C GLY A 20 16.23 -37.63 2.87
N LEU A 21 15.06 -38.28 2.72
CA LEU A 21 14.36 -39.25 3.56
C LEU A 21 13.44 -38.73 4.66
N GLY A 22 12.17 -38.76 4.32
CA GLY A 22 10.96 -39.18 5.03
C GLY A 22 10.86 -38.98 6.54
N MET A 23 9.99 -38.01 6.89
CA MET A 23 9.16 -38.05 8.09
C MET A 23 7.99 -37.12 7.85
N ALA A 24 6.77 -37.52 8.27
CA ALA A 24 5.60 -36.65 8.35
C ALA A 24 5.98 -35.44 9.24
N GLY A 25 6.52 -34.41 8.62
CA GLY A 25 6.92 -33.18 9.27
C GLY A 25 5.69 -32.34 9.50
N ALA A 26 5.40 -32.05 10.74
CA ALA A 26 4.62 -30.89 11.10
C ALA A 26 5.08 -29.72 10.21
N LEU A 27 4.13 -29.05 9.56
CA LEU A 27 4.39 -27.78 8.89
C LEU A 27 4.89 -26.84 9.98
N THR A 28 6.21 -26.76 10.14
CA THR A 28 6.82 -25.66 10.89
C THR A 28 6.40 -24.41 10.17
N ALA A 29 5.49 -23.66 10.77
CA ALA A 29 5.22 -22.31 10.35
C ALA A 29 6.59 -21.63 10.23
N SER A 30 7.01 -21.37 9.00
CA SER A 30 8.19 -20.53 8.76
C SER A 30 7.91 -19.27 9.53
N ALA A 31 8.76 -18.94 10.50
CA ALA A 31 8.65 -17.64 11.15
C ALA A 31 8.78 -16.61 10.05
N ALA A 32 7.65 -15.99 9.70
CA ALA A 32 7.62 -14.98 8.65
C ALA A 32 8.61 -13.90 9.08
N THR A 33 9.55 -13.60 8.20
CA THR A 33 10.47 -12.46 8.41
C THR A 33 9.59 -11.23 8.61
N PRO A 34 9.83 -10.41 9.63
CA PRO A 34 9.03 -9.22 9.85
C PRO A 34 8.98 -8.40 8.55
N PRO A 35 7.83 -7.98 8.07
CA PRO A 35 7.71 -7.22 6.82
C PRO A 35 8.43 -5.88 6.89
N CYS A 36 8.67 -5.35 8.10
CA CYS A 36 9.52 -4.19 8.36
C CYS A 36 10.85 -4.64 8.93
N SER A 37 11.87 -4.76 8.10
CA SER A 37 13.23 -5.15 8.54
C SER A 37 14.04 -3.95 9.05
N GLY A 38 13.55 -3.28 10.08
CA GLY A 38 14.17 -2.11 10.69
C GLY A 38 13.28 -0.88 10.69
N ASP A 39 12.90 -0.37 9.51
CA ASP A 39 11.99 0.77 9.40
C ASP A 39 10.70 0.35 8.69
N CYS A 40 9.57 0.68 9.28
CA CYS A 40 8.26 0.58 8.64
C CYS A 40 8.03 1.77 7.72
N ALA A 41 7.07 1.63 6.81
CA ALA A 41 6.59 2.72 5.97
C ALA A 41 5.37 3.37 6.61
N GLN A 42 5.33 4.68 6.57
CA GLN A 42 4.15 5.48 6.88
C GLN A 42 3.74 6.25 5.63
N LEU A 43 2.49 6.08 5.20
CA LEU A 43 1.96 6.82 4.06
C LEU A 43 1.30 8.10 4.55
N PHE A 44 1.55 9.22 3.89
CA PHE A 44 0.91 10.50 4.17
C PHE A 44 0.32 11.10 2.89
N SER A 45 -0.78 11.85 3.04
CA SER A 45 -1.31 12.65 1.94
C SER A 45 -0.53 13.95 1.79
N GLN A 46 -0.20 14.37 0.57
CA GLN A 46 0.48 15.63 0.28
C GLN A 46 -0.23 16.82 0.94
N LYS A 47 -1.55 16.80 0.96
CA LYS A 47 -2.36 17.88 1.55
C LYS A 47 -2.02 18.18 2.99
N TYR A 48 -1.73 17.17 3.81
CA TYR A 48 -1.47 17.33 5.24
C TYR A 48 0.00 17.10 5.60
N GLY A 49 0.77 16.51 4.67
CA GLY A 49 2.18 16.17 4.86
C GLY A 49 2.42 15.10 5.92
N PRO A 50 3.69 14.79 6.22
CA PRO A 50 4.10 13.65 7.03
C PRO A 50 3.70 13.70 8.51
N ARG A 51 3.05 14.78 8.94
CA ARG A 51 2.48 14.89 10.29
C ARG A 51 1.20 14.05 10.46
N TYR A 52 0.53 13.68 9.35
CA TYR A 52 -0.68 12.89 9.36
C TYR A 52 -0.49 11.71 8.41
N VAL A 53 -0.46 10.52 8.98
CA VAL A 53 -0.17 9.27 8.27
C VAL A 53 -1.38 8.35 8.26
N THR A 54 -1.34 7.35 7.40
CA THR A 54 -2.33 6.27 7.43
C THR A 54 -2.25 5.54 8.77
N ASP A 55 -3.42 5.20 9.29
CA ASP A 55 -3.60 4.60 10.61
C ASP A 55 -4.74 3.58 10.55
N VAL A 56 -4.56 2.46 11.23
CA VAL A 56 -5.60 1.45 11.38
C VAL A 56 -6.41 1.73 12.63
N TYR A 57 -7.66 2.15 12.46
CA TYR A 57 -8.51 2.53 13.58
C TYR A 57 -8.52 1.46 14.69
N GLN A 58 -8.12 1.85 15.92
CA GLN A 58 -7.96 0.97 17.08
C GLN A 58 -6.86 -0.10 16.94
N ALA A 59 -5.92 0.03 16.02
CA ALA A 59 -4.78 -0.89 15.84
C ALA A 59 -5.16 -2.39 15.72
N LYS A 60 -6.33 -2.72 15.15
CA LYS A 60 -6.82 -4.10 15.07
C LYS A 60 -6.52 -4.72 13.71
N ALA A 61 -5.70 -5.76 13.68
CA ALA A 61 -5.40 -6.56 12.49
C ALA A 61 -6.56 -7.53 12.18
N LYS A 62 -7.60 -7.05 11.51
CA LYS A 62 -8.74 -7.88 11.09
C LYS A 62 -9.41 -7.29 9.83
N ALA A 63 -10.05 -8.14 9.03
CA ALA A 63 -10.84 -7.71 7.89
C ALA A 63 -11.96 -6.72 8.29
N GLY A 64 -12.20 -5.75 7.42
CA GLY A 64 -13.19 -4.70 7.61
C GLY A 64 -12.77 -3.59 8.57
N GLN A 65 -11.54 -3.62 9.11
CA GLN A 65 -11.06 -2.56 10.00
C GLN A 65 -10.82 -1.28 9.22
N PRO A 66 -11.43 -0.13 9.61
CA PRO A 66 -11.28 1.13 8.88
C PRO A 66 -9.83 1.63 8.88
N VAL A 67 -9.41 2.20 7.75
CA VAL A 67 -8.15 2.95 7.61
C VAL A 67 -8.48 4.44 7.54
N ILE A 68 -7.78 5.23 8.35
CA ILE A 68 -7.98 6.68 8.51
C ILE A 68 -6.66 7.42 8.30
N LEU A 69 -6.67 8.75 8.35
CA LEU A 69 -5.47 9.53 8.64
C LEU A 69 -5.47 9.93 10.12
N PHE A 70 -4.30 9.80 10.73
CA PHE A 70 -4.10 10.21 12.11
C PHE A 70 -2.79 10.97 12.29
N GLN A 71 -2.70 11.77 13.36
CA GLN A 71 -1.46 12.45 13.69
C GLN A 71 -0.41 11.42 14.07
N THR A 72 0.76 11.46 13.41
CA THR A 72 1.84 10.52 13.67
C THR A 72 2.27 10.52 15.13
N SER A 73 2.56 9.34 15.64
CA SER A 73 3.00 9.08 17.01
C SER A 73 4.26 8.22 16.97
N ASN A 74 5.15 8.38 17.95
CA ASN A 74 6.36 7.55 18.06
C ASN A 74 6.10 6.21 18.79
N SER A 75 4.85 5.84 19.03
CA SER A 75 4.51 4.66 19.84
C SER A 75 3.27 3.90 19.38
N ASP A 76 2.64 4.33 18.29
CA ASP A 76 1.39 3.72 17.82
C ASP A 76 1.63 2.71 16.69
N PRO A 77 1.51 1.39 16.97
CA PRO A 77 1.68 0.35 15.93
C PRO A 77 0.57 0.38 14.86
N ALA A 78 -0.48 1.17 15.03
CA ALA A 78 -1.52 1.38 14.03
C ALA A 78 -0.99 2.06 12.76
N GLU A 79 0.15 2.72 12.84
CA GLU A 79 0.80 3.47 11.75
C GLU A 79 1.86 2.63 11.00
N ASP A 80 2.15 1.42 11.46
CA ASP A 80 3.20 0.59 10.88
C ASP A 80 2.68 -0.17 9.65
N PHE A 81 3.23 0.16 8.49
CA PHE A 81 2.94 -0.53 7.24
C PHE A 81 4.23 -0.99 6.55
N SER A 82 4.10 -1.99 5.70
CA SER A 82 5.13 -2.40 4.76
C SER A 82 4.63 -2.16 3.34
N LEU A 83 5.50 -1.63 2.48
CA LEU A 83 5.24 -1.49 1.05
C LEU A 83 5.86 -2.66 0.30
N ALA A 84 5.02 -3.56 -0.17
CA ALA A 84 5.45 -4.65 -1.04
C ALA A 84 5.41 -4.18 -2.51
N PHE A 85 6.58 -3.96 -3.11
CA PHE A 85 6.70 -3.69 -4.54
C PHE A 85 6.74 -5.03 -5.29
N LEU A 86 5.68 -5.31 -6.04
CA LEU A 86 5.44 -6.61 -6.69
C LEU A 86 5.92 -6.65 -8.15
N GLY A 87 6.71 -5.66 -8.56
CA GLY A 87 7.14 -5.44 -9.93
C GLY A 87 6.18 -4.55 -10.70
N THR A 88 6.31 -4.52 -12.04
CA THR A 88 5.39 -3.74 -12.87
C THR A 88 4.02 -4.39 -12.94
N VAL A 89 2.98 -3.61 -13.18
CA VAL A 89 1.61 -4.10 -13.39
C VAL A 89 1.60 -5.20 -14.47
N HIS A 90 2.36 -5.04 -15.55
CA HIS A 90 2.45 -6.02 -16.62
C HIS A 90 3.06 -7.35 -16.15
N SER A 91 4.15 -7.30 -15.37
CA SER A 91 4.76 -8.52 -14.84
C SER A 91 3.85 -9.21 -13.83
N PHE A 92 3.16 -8.43 -13.01
CA PHE A 92 2.21 -8.93 -12.02
C PHE A 92 0.98 -9.57 -12.68
N TYR A 93 0.40 -8.93 -13.70
CA TYR A 93 -0.72 -9.47 -14.47
C TYR A 93 -0.40 -10.84 -15.08
N ARG A 94 0.77 -10.98 -15.72
CA ARG A 94 1.20 -12.25 -16.32
C ARG A 94 1.37 -13.38 -15.31
N ASN A 95 1.85 -13.06 -14.13
CA ASN A 95 2.17 -14.05 -13.10
C ASN A 95 0.98 -14.44 -12.22
N HIS A 96 0.06 -13.52 -11.98
CA HIS A 96 -1.00 -13.68 -10.99
C HIS A 96 -2.42 -13.52 -11.54
N GLY A 97 -2.62 -12.73 -12.60
CA GLY A 97 -3.92 -12.55 -13.26
C GLY A 97 -4.99 -11.86 -12.42
N LEU A 98 -4.60 -11.20 -11.30
CA LEU A 98 -5.57 -10.58 -10.38
C LEU A 98 -6.15 -9.27 -10.92
N VAL A 99 -5.37 -8.50 -11.69
CA VAL A 99 -5.84 -7.27 -12.34
C VAL A 99 -6.42 -7.57 -13.72
N SER A 100 -7.25 -6.67 -14.24
CA SER A 100 -7.84 -6.86 -15.58
C SER A 100 -6.80 -6.64 -16.70
N ALA A 101 -7.03 -7.26 -17.88
CA ALA A 101 -6.20 -7.00 -19.05
C ALA A 101 -6.19 -5.52 -19.47
N GLN A 102 -7.30 -4.81 -19.25
CA GLN A 102 -7.38 -3.37 -19.54
C GLN A 102 -6.54 -2.56 -18.54
N PHE A 103 -6.49 -2.97 -17.27
CA PHE A 103 -5.61 -2.36 -16.26
C PHE A 103 -4.14 -2.52 -16.67
N ASP A 104 -3.74 -3.74 -17.05
CA ASP A 104 -2.40 -4.01 -17.57
C ASP A 104 -2.07 -3.19 -18.82
N HIS A 105 -3.00 -3.09 -19.76
CA HIS A 105 -2.81 -2.28 -20.96
C HIS A 105 -2.59 -0.80 -20.65
N THR A 106 -3.26 -0.27 -19.64
CA THR A 106 -3.22 1.17 -19.32
C THR A 106 -2.03 1.50 -18.42
N TYR A 107 -1.77 0.69 -17.40
CA TYR A 107 -0.78 0.94 -16.34
C TYR A 107 0.37 -0.06 -16.32
N GLY A 108 0.54 -0.83 -17.39
CA GLY A 108 1.51 -1.93 -17.44
C GLY A 108 2.95 -1.56 -17.11
N GLY A 109 3.33 -0.30 -17.31
CA GLY A 109 4.67 0.23 -16.97
C GLY A 109 4.83 0.64 -15.51
N ASP A 110 3.73 0.87 -14.78
CA ASP A 110 3.76 1.35 -13.42
C ASP A 110 4.12 0.25 -12.42
N GLN A 111 4.59 0.66 -11.25
CA GLN A 111 4.89 -0.29 -10.18
C GLN A 111 3.61 -0.74 -9.49
N THR A 112 3.45 -2.06 -9.33
CA THR A 112 2.40 -2.63 -8.49
C THR A 112 2.83 -2.59 -7.05
N VAL A 113 2.00 -2.01 -6.20
CA VAL A 113 2.25 -1.87 -4.76
C VAL A 113 1.11 -2.51 -3.98
N GLU A 114 1.47 -3.29 -2.96
CA GLU A 114 0.57 -3.72 -1.91
C GLU A 114 1.00 -3.05 -0.61
N ILE A 115 0.04 -2.47 0.11
CA ILE A 115 0.28 -1.72 1.35
C ILE A 115 -0.18 -2.60 2.50
N GLN A 116 0.78 -3.31 3.08
CA GLN A 116 0.52 -4.32 4.09
C GLN A 116 0.57 -3.71 5.49
N TYR A 117 -0.46 -3.96 6.30
CA TYR A 117 -0.45 -3.58 7.70
C TYR A 117 0.51 -4.46 8.50
N ALA A 118 1.45 -3.84 9.18
CA ALA A 118 2.57 -4.50 9.83
C ALA A 118 2.75 -4.05 11.31
N PRO A 119 1.72 -4.21 12.16
CA PRO A 119 1.79 -3.75 13.55
C PRO A 119 2.98 -4.38 14.26
N TYR A 120 3.75 -3.57 14.97
CA TYR A 120 5.00 -3.99 15.62
C TYR A 120 6.06 -4.53 14.64
N GLY A 121 6.00 -4.14 13.36
CA GLY A 121 6.87 -4.67 12.31
C GLY A 121 6.53 -6.10 11.87
N LEU A 122 5.44 -6.69 12.35
CA LEU A 122 5.05 -8.07 12.06
C LEU A 122 4.00 -8.12 10.94
N ASP A 123 4.09 -9.16 10.10
CA ASP A 123 3.09 -9.42 9.08
C ASP A 123 1.73 -9.75 9.71
N SER A 124 0.71 -8.98 9.37
CA SER A 124 -0.66 -9.25 9.79
C SER A 124 -1.47 -10.04 8.77
N ASN A 125 -0.96 -10.25 7.56
CA ASN A 125 -1.67 -10.76 6.38
C ASN A 125 -2.87 -9.89 5.94
N PHE A 126 -2.93 -8.62 6.38
CA PHE A 126 -3.95 -7.67 5.99
C PHE A 126 -3.33 -6.47 5.25
N CYS A 127 -3.98 -6.06 4.17
CA CYS A 127 -3.58 -4.96 3.33
C CYS A 127 -4.65 -3.87 3.26
N LEU A 128 -4.23 -2.64 2.95
CA LEU A 128 -5.15 -1.60 2.54
C LEU A 128 -5.91 -2.06 1.31
N SER A 129 -7.24 -2.00 1.36
CA SER A 129 -8.09 -2.49 0.28
C SER A 129 -9.44 -1.78 0.29
N THR A 130 -10.12 -1.75 -0.84
CA THR A 130 -11.57 -1.63 -0.86
C THR A 130 -12.17 -3.00 -0.56
N LEU A 131 -13.49 -3.09 -0.34
CA LEU A 131 -14.13 -4.37 -0.02
C LEU A 131 -13.80 -5.44 -1.08
N SER A 132 -13.19 -6.53 -0.65
CA SER A 132 -12.69 -7.60 -1.50
C SER A 132 -13.78 -8.25 -2.35
N GLY A 133 -13.48 -8.51 -3.63
CA GLY A 133 -14.40 -9.13 -4.59
C GLY A 133 -15.58 -8.28 -5.02
N VAL A 134 -15.63 -7.00 -4.61
CA VAL A 134 -16.65 -6.02 -5.02
C VAL A 134 -16.01 -4.97 -5.90
N THR A 135 -16.61 -4.68 -7.06
CA THR A 135 -16.17 -3.58 -7.92
C THR A 135 -16.34 -2.25 -7.18
N PRO A 136 -15.24 -1.52 -6.90
CA PRO A 136 -15.31 -0.28 -6.17
C PRO A 136 -15.95 0.84 -7.01
N GLN A 137 -16.53 1.81 -6.32
CA GLN A 137 -17.07 3.04 -6.89
C GLN A 137 -16.43 4.24 -6.18
N GLY A 138 -16.62 5.43 -6.74
CA GLY A 138 -16.23 6.66 -6.05
C GLY A 138 -16.89 6.74 -4.67
N GLY A 139 -16.10 6.91 -3.62
CA GLY A 139 -16.53 6.87 -2.22
C GLY A 139 -16.44 5.51 -1.53
N SER A 140 -16.09 4.42 -2.26
CA SER A 140 -15.85 3.11 -1.63
C SER A 140 -14.77 3.24 -0.55
N LYS A 141 -15.08 2.76 0.64
CA LYS A 141 -14.22 2.91 1.82
C LYS A 141 -12.99 2.00 1.72
N VAL A 142 -11.87 2.50 2.24
CA VAL A 142 -10.64 1.72 2.40
C VAL A 142 -10.60 1.16 3.80
N MET A 143 -10.31 -0.13 3.88
CA MET A 143 -10.24 -0.92 5.10
C MET A 143 -9.13 -1.94 4.99
N LEU A 144 -8.88 -2.68 6.04
CA LEU A 144 -8.03 -3.86 5.98
C LEU A 144 -8.80 -5.04 5.38
N GLU A 145 -8.19 -5.72 4.41
CA GLU A 145 -8.69 -6.98 3.82
C GLU A 145 -7.51 -7.94 3.66
N PRO A 146 -7.74 -9.26 3.52
CA PRO A 146 -6.64 -10.20 3.29
C PRO A 146 -5.81 -9.83 2.06
N CYS A 147 -4.48 -9.83 2.20
CA CYS A 147 -3.55 -9.49 1.13
C CYS A 147 -3.60 -10.48 -0.04
N GLY A 148 -3.30 -10.02 -1.26
CA GLY A 148 -3.00 -10.86 -2.42
C GLY A 148 -4.17 -11.67 -2.99
N GLN A 149 -5.40 -11.49 -2.53
CA GLN A 149 -6.55 -12.28 -2.97
C GLN A 149 -7.33 -11.62 -4.11
N TYR A 150 -7.36 -10.30 -4.17
CA TYR A 150 -8.16 -9.52 -5.13
C TYR A 150 -7.42 -8.27 -5.57
N ALA A 151 -7.74 -7.79 -6.78
CA ALA A 151 -7.24 -6.52 -7.29
C ALA A 151 -7.54 -5.31 -6.38
N ASN A 152 -8.50 -5.44 -5.47
CA ASN A 152 -8.92 -4.41 -4.52
C ASN A 152 -7.80 -3.96 -3.56
N SER A 153 -6.86 -4.86 -3.21
CA SER A 153 -5.70 -4.57 -2.35
C SER A 153 -4.45 -4.10 -3.11
N LEU A 154 -4.51 -4.10 -4.44
CA LEU A 154 -3.40 -3.72 -5.30
C LEU A 154 -3.54 -2.28 -5.76
N PHE A 155 -2.40 -1.59 -5.86
CA PHE A 155 -2.34 -0.23 -6.39
C PHE A 155 -1.25 -0.14 -7.46
N ALA A 156 -1.52 0.55 -8.56
CA ALA A 156 -0.48 1.04 -9.44
C ALA A 156 -0.01 2.40 -8.92
N ALA A 157 1.30 2.55 -8.72
CA ALA A 157 1.91 3.82 -8.36
C ALA A 157 2.24 4.59 -9.65
N ASP A 158 1.43 5.59 -9.97
CA ASP A 158 1.56 6.41 -11.17
C ASP A 158 2.65 7.47 -10.96
N ILE A 159 3.88 7.09 -11.29
CA ILE A 159 5.06 7.95 -11.12
C ILE A 159 5.05 9.10 -12.13
N ASP A 160 4.45 8.93 -13.29
CA ASP A 160 4.43 9.94 -14.36
C ASP A 160 3.59 11.16 -13.97
N ASN A 161 2.56 10.95 -13.15
CA ASN A 161 1.70 12.01 -12.59
C ASN A 161 2.09 12.41 -11.15
N GLY A 162 3.17 11.84 -10.60
CA GLY A 162 3.64 12.17 -9.26
C GLY A 162 4.24 13.58 -9.14
N VAL A 163 4.08 14.16 -7.96
CA VAL A 163 4.63 15.49 -7.62
C VAL A 163 5.93 15.33 -6.84
N ARG A 164 6.97 16.08 -7.23
CA ARG A 164 8.23 16.08 -6.48
C ARG A 164 8.00 16.63 -5.07
N ASP A 165 8.31 15.82 -4.07
CA ASP A 165 8.21 16.20 -2.67
C ASP A 165 9.46 15.76 -1.90
N GLY A 166 10.20 16.72 -1.35
CA GLY A 166 11.36 16.45 -0.51
C GLY A 166 11.04 15.86 0.87
N ARG A 167 9.76 15.69 1.21
CA ARG A 167 9.31 15.06 2.47
C ARG A 167 9.16 13.55 2.34
N SER A 168 8.88 13.07 1.15
CA SER A 168 8.78 11.64 0.87
C SER A 168 10.15 11.01 0.69
N VAL A 169 10.38 9.84 1.29
CA VAL A 169 11.60 9.03 1.08
C VAL A 169 11.73 8.54 -0.35
N LEU A 170 10.63 8.52 -1.10
CA LEU A 170 10.62 8.22 -2.53
C LEU A 170 11.05 9.43 -3.38
N GLY A 171 11.18 10.62 -2.78
CA GLY A 171 11.51 11.87 -3.47
C GLY A 171 10.34 12.51 -4.22
N PHE A 172 9.16 11.88 -4.21
CA PHE A 172 7.92 12.36 -4.85
C PHE A 172 6.70 11.72 -4.17
N ASP A 173 5.57 12.40 -4.28
CA ASP A 173 4.26 11.87 -3.92
C ASP A 173 3.56 11.39 -5.20
N VAL A 174 2.81 10.29 -5.14
CA VAL A 174 2.20 9.66 -6.32
C VAL A 174 0.72 9.36 -6.11
N PRO A 175 -0.10 9.41 -7.16
CA PRO A 175 -1.40 8.77 -7.16
C PRO A 175 -1.24 7.25 -7.00
N LEU A 176 -2.09 6.66 -6.18
CA LEU A 176 -2.18 5.21 -5.99
C LEU A 176 -3.49 4.72 -6.62
N ILE A 177 -3.41 4.22 -7.85
CA ILE A 177 -4.55 3.79 -8.64
C ILE A 177 -4.98 2.40 -8.19
N ASN A 178 -6.24 2.24 -7.77
CA ASN A 178 -6.75 0.96 -7.30
C ASN A 178 -6.87 -0.07 -8.43
N GLY A 179 -6.29 -1.26 -8.25
CA GLY A 179 -6.23 -2.31 -9.26
C GLY A 179 -7.58 -2.87 -9.72
N ALA A 180 -8.64 -2.66 -8.92
CA ALA A 180 -10.00 -3.05 -9.26
C ALA A 180 -10.80 -1.95 -9.99
N THR A 181 -10.16 -0.82 -10.38
CA THR A 181 -10.83 0.22 -11.18
C THR A 181 -11.33 -0.35 -12.52
N VAL A 182 -12.52 0.10 -12.95
CA VAL A 182 -13.11 -0.27 -14.23
C VAL A 182 -13.26 0.92 -15.20
N SER A 183 -13.00 2.13 -14.72
CA SER A 183 -12.96 3.35 -15.51
C SER A 183 -11.53 3.81 -15.69
N PHE A 184 -11.00 3.77 -16.90
CA PHE A 184 -9.60 4.09 -17.21
C PHE A 184 -9.40 5.52 -17.71
N SER A 185 -10.48 6.21 -18.09
CA SER A 185 -10.47 7.65 -18.36
C SER A 185 -10.58 8.50 -17.10
N ASN A 186 -10.97 7.89 -16.00
CA ASN A 186 -11.13 8.54 -14.69
C ASN A 186 -10.98 7.45 -13.60
N PRO A 187 -9.73 6.96 -13.39
CA PRO A 187 -9.48 5.82 -12.52
C PRO A 187 -9.79 6.14 -11.06
N LEU A 188 -10.06 5.10 -10.28
CA LEU A 188 -10.22 5.24 -8.84
C LEU A 188 -8.84 5.24 -8.17
N VAL A 189 -8.52 6.32 -7.48
CA VAL A 189 -7.27 6.49 -6.74
C VAL A 189 -7.54 6.54 -5.23
N LEU A 190 -6.55 6.14 -4.44
CA LEU A 190 -6.59 6.30 -2.99
C LEU A 190 -6.77 7.78 -2.66
N ASN A 191 -7.72 8.09 -1.79
CA ASN A 191 -8.14 9.44 -1.51
C ASN A 191 -8.39 9.65 -0.02
N TYR A 192 -7.94 10.79 0.49
CA TYR A 192 -8.41 11.30 1.76
C TYR A 192 -9.64 12.21 1.53
N PRO A 193 -10.80 11.88 2.11
CA PRO A 193 -12.00 12.68 1.94
C PRO A 193 -11.84 14.08 2.52
N ALA A 194 -12.63 15.05 2.02
CA ALA A 194 -12.64 16.40 2.56
C ALA A 194 -12.96 16.40 4.07
N GLY A 195 -12.25 17.24 4.82
CA GLY A 195 -12.36 17.35 6.27
C GLY A 195 -10.99 17.53 6.92
N ASN A 196 -10.98 17.83 8.21
CA ASN A 196 -9.75 17.90 8.97
C ASN A 196 -9.46 16.52 9.57
N PRO A 197 -8.21 15.99 9.54
CA PRO A 197 -7.86 14.73 10.19
C PRO A 197 -8.13 14.69 11.69
N THR A 198 -8.32 15.86 12.32
CA THR A 198 -8.68 15.96 13.75
C THR A 198 -10.18 15.92 14.02
N ASP A 199 -11.03 16.01 12.99
CA ASP A 199 -12.48 15.98 13.14
C ASP A 199 -12.98 14.62 13.65
N MET A 200 -14.06 14.64 14.43
CA MET A 200 -14.67 13.41 14.94
C MET A 200 -16.10 13.25 14.38
N PRO A 201 -16.48 12.06 13.88
CA PRO A 201 -15.64 10.88 13.68
C PRO A 201 -14.59 11.11 12.59
N ARG A 202 -13.39 10.56 12.78
CA ARG A 202 -12.29 10.72 11.80
C ARG A 202 -12.70 10.20 10.43
N PRO A 203 -12.46 10.97 9.36
CA PRO A 203 -12.79 10.53 8.03
C PRO A 203 -11.99 9.28 7.65
N GLN A 204 -12.70 8.23 7.27
CA GLN A 204 -12.10 7.01 6.73
C GLN A 204 -11.60 7.27 5.31
N LEU A 205 -10.42 6.74 4.96
CA LEU A 205 -9.92 6.76 3.59
C LEU A 205 -10.93 6.11 2.64
N ASN A 206 -10.92 6.54 1.42
CA ASN A 206 -11.75 5.98 0.36
C ASN A 206 -11.01 5.99 -0.97
N VAL A 207 -11.59 5.42 -2.01
CA VAL A 207 -11.17 5.65 -3.38
C VAL A 207 -12.13 6.63 -4.05
N GLN A 208 -11.59 7.52 -4.88
CA GLN A 208 -12.36 8.48 -5.65
C GLN A 208 -11.85 8.51 -7.09
N PRO A 209 -12.69 8.91 -8.04
CA PRO A 209 -12.21 9.27 -9.37
C PRO A 209 -11.06 10.26 -9.26
N GLU A 210 -9.98 10.00 -9.98
CA GLU A 210 -8.83 10.88 -10.04
C GLU A 210 -9.25 12.29 -10.46
N LYS A 211 -8.70 13.29 -9.80
CA LYS A 211 -8.91 14.70 -10.11
C LYS A 211 -7.57 15.37 -10.31
N THR A 212 -7.44 16.07 -11.42
CA THR A 212 -6.24 16.83 -11.75
C THR A 212 -6.53 18.33 -11.76
N TYR A 213 -5.53 19.12 -11.36
CA TYR A 213 -5.52 20.55 -11.57
C TYR A 213 -5.39 20.88 -13.07
N SER A 214 -5.67 22.11 -13.46
CA SER A 214 -5.55 22.57 -14.87
C SER A 214 -4.15 22.38 -15.48
N GLY A 215 -3.13 22.13 -14.65
CA GLY A 215 -1.76 21.82 -15.09
C GLY A 215 -1.44 20.33 -15.25
N GLY A 216 -2.42 19.44 -15.04
CA GLY A 216 -2.26 17.99 -15.20
C GLY A 216 -1.77 17.24 -13.94
N THR A 217 -1.46 17.94 -12.84
CA THR A 217 -1.09 17.29 -11.57
C THR A 217 -2.34 16.85 -10.80
N THR A 218 -2.27 15.71 -10.12
CA THR A 218 -3.36 15.19 -9.28
C THR A 218 -3.61 16.08 -8.06
N PHE A 219 -4.79 16.01 -7.47
CA PHE A 219 -5.13 16.80 -6.27
C PHE A 219 -4.36 16.30 -5.04
N ASP A 220 -3.89 17.23 -4.20
CA ASP A 220 -3.06 16.97 -3.02
C ASP A 220 -3.61 15.91 -2.06
N ASN A 221 -4.94 15.72 -2.02
CA ASN A 221 -5.59 14.70 -1.21
C ASN A 221 -5.63 13.31 -1.87
N GLN A 222 -5.14 13.19 -3.09
CA GLN A 222 -4.99 11.96 -3.87
C GLN A 222 -3.52 11.64 -4.19
N GLU A 223 -2.60 12.53 -3.80
CA GLU A 223 -1.15 12.33 -3.87
C GLU A 223 -0.63 11.79 -2.55
N TRP A 224 0.14 10.72 -2.62
CA TRP A 224 0.63 9.98 -1.44
C TRP A 224 2.13 9.89 -1.42
N GLY A 225 2.72 10.39 -0.34
CA GLY A 225 4.12 10.23 -0.03
C GLY A 225 4.36 9.13 0.99
N VAL A 226 5.62 8.74 1.10
CA VAL A 226 6.08 7.73 2.06
C VAL A 226 7.19 8.31 2.90
N GLN A 227 7.12 8.08 4.21
CA GLN A 227 8.24 8.29 5.12
C GLN A 227 8.61 6.98 5.81
N GLY A 228 9.89 6.83 6.16
CA GLY A 228 10.36 5.76 7.03
C GLY A 228 10.05 6.08 8.49
N SER A 229 9.71 5.07 9.26
CA SER A 229 9.52 5.19 10.71
C SER A 229 10.07 3.94 11.39
N PRO A 230 10.72 4.05 12.56
CA PRO A 230 11.08 2.88 13.33
C PRO A 230 9.81 2.10 13.69
N VAL A 231 9.95 0.80 13.86
CA VAL A 231 8.86 -0.06 14.34
C VAL A 231 8.35 0.42 15.70
N HIS A 232 7.04 0.60 15.82
CA HIS A 232 6.43 1.11 17.05
C HIS A 232 6.03 0.00 18.01
N GLY A 233 6.40 0.18 19.27
CA GLY A 233 5.99 -0.70 20.36
C GLY A 233 6.60 -2.11 20.32
N THR A 234 6.09 -2.96 21.19
CA THR A 234 6.41 -4.40 21.24
C THR A 234 5.11 -5.19 21.17
N PRO A 235 5.09 -6.33 20.45
CA PRO A 235 3.89 -7.14 20.41
C PRO A 235 3.47 -7.56 21.84
N PRO A 236 2.16 -7.64 22.12
CA PRO A 236 1.69 -8.18 23.38
C PRO A 236 2.18 -9.62 23.53
N PRO A 237 2.43 -10.10 24.78
CA PRO A 237 2.81 -11.48 25.01
C PRO A 237 1.72 -12.42 24.46
N PRO A 238 2.10 -13.58 23.92
CA PRO A 238 1.13 -14.56 23.47
C PRO A 238 0.21 -14.98 24.63
N PRO A 239 -1.07 -15.27 24.35
CA PRO A 239 -2.04 -15.69 25.37
C PRO A 239 -1.70 -17.03 26.02
#